data_37747bae2a9a97c1b9daa1e7b28ded7e
#
_entry.id   37747bae2a9a97c1b9daa1e7b28ded7e
#
_cell.length_a   1.000
_cell.length_b   1.000
_cell.length_c   1.000
_cell.angle_alpha   90.00
_cell.angle_beta   90.00
_cell.angle_gamma   90.00
#
_symmetry.space_group_name_H-M   'P 1'
#
loop_
_entity.id
_entity.type
_entity.pdbx_description
1 polymer ?
#
loop_
_entity_poly.entity_id
_entity_poly.type
_entity_poly.pdbx_seq_one_letter_code
_entity_poly.pdbx_strand_id
1 'polypeptide(L)'
;MPADRLGAHMSIAGGLHLALERGKTTGCSVVQLFVKNQVQWAARPLTDEDVRRFKKARRTTGITEVFAHSTYLINLATPAEAEWRRAVDAFADELGRAEALGLRFVVIHPGSHKGSGLEAGISRIVAALDELAGRIRGYRVRIALENTAGAGHTVG
;
A
#
# COMPACT_ATOMS: atom_id res chain seq x y z
N MET A 1 -1.24 -19.34 -25.13
CA MET A 1 -1.26 -18.00 -24.53
C MET A 1 -1.05 -18.17 -23.05
N PRO A 2 -0.25 -17.34 -22.34
CA PRO A 2 -0.22 -17.41 -20.88
C PRO A 2 -1.63 -17.13 -20.36
N ALA A 3 -2.08 -17.95 -19.39
CA ALA A 3 -3.38 -17.75 -18.77
C ALA A 3 -3.43 -16.39 -18.07
N ASP A 4 -4.54 -15.69 -18.17
CA ASP A 4 -4.75 -14.40 -17.50
C ASP A 4 -4.56 -14.56 -16.00
N ARG A 5 -3.81 -13.64 -15.40
CA ARG A 5 -3.60 -13.60 -13.95
C ARG A 5 -4.74 -12.82 -13.31
N LEU A 6 -5.66 -13.54 -12.70
CA LEU A 6 -6.79 -12.95 -12.00
C LEU A 6 -6.55 -12.95 -10.48
N GLY A 7 -6.99 -11.91 -9.82
CA GLY A 7 -6.84 -11.77 -8.38
C GLY A 7 -7.85 -10.83 -7.74
N ALA A 8 -7.75 -10.70 -6.44
CA ALA A 8 -8.61 -9.82 -5.67
C ALA A 8 -7.88 -9.24 -4.45
N HIS A 9 -8.49 -8.19 -3.87
CA HIS A 9 -8.07 -7.64 -2.59
C HIS A 9 -8.58 -8.55 -1.47
N MET A 10 -7.65 -9.15 -0.71
CA MET A 10 -7.97 -10.11 0.33
C MET A 10 -7.83 -9.54 1.74
N SER A 11 -8.79 -9.87 2.59
CA SER A 11 -8.78 -9.47 4.00
C SER A 11 -7.58 -10.06 4.75
N ILE A 12 -6.94 -9.24 5.55
CA ILE A 12 -5.85 -9.61 6.48
C ILE A 12 -6.34 -9.94 7.88
N ALA A 13 -7.64 -10.02 8.11
CA ALA A 13 -8.19 -10.33 9.43
C ALA A 13 -7.61 -11.65 9.98
N GLY A 14 -7.08 -11.60 11.20
CA GLY A 14 -6.41 -12.74 11.83
C GLY A 14 -4.94 -12.92 11.49
N GLY A 15 -4.41 -12.20 10.47
CA GLY A 15 -3.01 -12.22 10.07
C GLY A 15 -2.78 -12.06 8.57
N LEU A 16 -1.66 -11.45 8.22
CA LEU A 16 -1.30 -11.18 6.82
C LEU A 16 -1.23 -12.43 5.94
N HIS A 17 -0.74 -13.55 6.49
CA HIS A 17 -0.64 -14.84 5.78
C HIS A 17 -2.01 -15.38 5.36
N LEU A 18 -3.08 -15.11 6.15
CA LEU A 18 -4.43 -15.56 5.85
C LEU A 18 -5.02 -14.93 4.59
N ALA A 19 -4.54 -13.74 4.19
CA ALA A 19 -4.93 -13.14 2.91
C ALA A 19 -4.55 -14.03 1.73
N LEU A 20 -3.38 -14.66 1.78
CA LEU A 20 -2.92 -15.58 0.74
C LEU A 20 -3.69 -16.90 0.74
N GLU A 21 -4.00 -17.42 1.91
CA GLU A 21 -4.83 -18.63 2.05
C GLU A 21 -6.23 -18.39 1.50
N ARG A 22 -6.85 -17.24 1.82
CA ARG A 22 -8.14 -16.81 1.25
C ARG A 22 -8.06 -16.66 -0.26
N GLY A 23 -7.01 -16.01 -0.77
CA GLY A 23 -6.77 -15.89 -2.21
C GLY A 23 -6.68 -17.26 -2.89
N LYS A 24 -5.99 -18.22 -2.30
CA LYS A 24 -5.90 -19.58 -2.82
C LYS A 24 -7.26 -20.26 -2.87
N THR A 25 -8.05 -20.16 -1.81
CA THR A 25 -9.39 -20.75 -1.71
C THR A 25 -10.34 -20.21 -2.78
N THR A 26 -10.19 -18.90 -3.15
CA THR A 26 -11.00 -18.26 -4.20
C THR A 26 -10.41 -18.36 -5.60
N GLY A 27 -9.33 -19.13 -5.79
CA GLY A 27 -8.73 -19.33 -7.11
C GLY A 27 -7.87 -18.17 -7.62
N CYS A 28 -7.49 -17.23 -6.77
CA CYS A 28 -6.64 -16.12 -7.17
C CYS A 28 -5.22 -16.59 -7.52
N SER A 29 -4.65 -16.05 -8.59
CA SER A 29 -3.23 -16.14 -8.94
C SER A 29 -2.42 -14.93 -8.48
N VAL A 30 -3.11 -13.81 -8.17
CA VAL A 30 -2.56 -12.55 -7.67
C VAL A 30 -3.37 -12.10 -6.45
N VAL A 31 -2.73 -11.52 -5.44
CA VAL A 31 -3.42 -10.99 -4.26
C VAL A 31 -2.96 -9.57 -3.98
N GLN A 32 -3.92 -8.67 -3.82
CA GLN A 32 -3.73 -7.37 -3.20
C GLN A 32 -4.15 -7.46 -1.72
N LEU A 33 -3.48 -6.73 -0.84
CA LEU A 33 -3.82 -6.68 0.57
C LEU A 33 -3.43 -5.34 1.20
N PHE A 34 -3.96 -5.04 2.39
CA PHE A 34 -3.40 -4.00 3.24
C PHE A 34 -2.27 -4.59 4.11
N VAL A 35 -1.21 -3.80 4.38
CA VAL A 35 -0.10 -4.25 5.24
C VAL A 35 -0.36 -3.97 6.73
N LYS A 36 -1.45 -3.27 7.03
CA LYS A 36 -1.98 -3.00 8.39
C LYS A 36 -3.49 -2.76 8.33
N ASN A 37 -4.12 -2.53 9.49
CA ASN A 37 -5.53 -2.17 9.54
C ASN A 37 -5.77 -0.85 8.80
N GLN A 38 -6.69 -0.87 7.83
CA GLN A 38 -6.97 0.23 6.91
C GLN A 38 -7.61 1.48 7.54
N VAL A 39 -8.14 1.36 8.75
CA VAL A 39 -8.80 2.46 9.48
C VAL A 39 -7.98 2.95 10.68
N GLN A 40 -6.73 2.53 10.79
CA GLN A 40 -5.84 2.92 11.89
C GLN A 40 -4.56 3.53 11.36
N TRP A 41 -4.19 4.69 11.90
CA TRP A 41 -2.93 5.36 11.58
C TRP A 41 -1.71 4.57 12.05
N ALA A 42 -1.77 4.05 13.27
CA ALA A 42 -0.72 3.26 13.86
C ALA A 42 -1.10 1.77 13.90
N ALA A 43 -0.11 0.92 13.76
CA ALA A 43 -0.26 -0.51 13.94
C ALA A 43 0.93 -1.05 14.74
N ARG A 44 0.75 -2.19 15.42
CA ARG A 44 1.89 -2.86 16.04
C ARG A 44 2.99 -3.15 15.00
N PRO A 45 4.26 -3.10 15.38
CA PRO A 45 5.34 -3.54 14.50
C PRO A 45 5.10 -4.96 13.99
N LEU A 46 5.55 -5.24 12.76
CA LEU A 46 5.63 -6.62 12.27
C LEU A 46 6.67 -7.38 13.10
N THR A 47 6.29 -8.56 13.55
CA THR A 47 7.24 -9.49 14.18
C THR A 47 7.92 -10.35 13.11
N ASP A 48 9.08 -10.93 13.45
CA ASP A 48 9.73 -11.91 12.58
C ASP A 48 8.81 -13.10 12.29
N GLU A 49 7.94 -13.45 13.25
CA GLU A 49 6.95 -14.52 13.07
C GLU A 49 5.90 -14.14 12.03
N ASP A 50 5.38 -12.90 12.02
CA ASP A 50 4.44 -12.44 10.99
C ASP A 50 5.08 -12.57 9.60
N VAL A 51 6.33 -12.13 9.47
CA VAL A 51 7.08 -12.20 8.21
C VAL A 51 7.32 -13.65 7.78
N ARG A 52 7.72 -14.52 8.72
CA ARG A 52 7.93 -15.95 8.43
C ARG A 52 6.65 -16.63 7.97
N ARG A 53 5.52 -16.41 8.67
CA ARG A 53 4.20 -16.95 8.31
C ARG A 53 3.77 -16.49 6.93
N PHE A 54 3.92 -15.21 6.65
CA PHE A 54 3.58 -14.65 5.33
C PHE A 54 4.42 -15.27 4.21
N LYS A 55 5.74 -15.34 4.37
CA LYS A 55 6.66 -15.96 3.40
C LYS A 55 6.38 -17.45 3.22
N LYS A 56 6.01 -18.15 4.30
CA LYS A 56 5.58 -19.56 4.22
C LYS A 56 4.30 -19.68 3.40
N ALA A 57 3.27 -18.86 3.68
CA ALA A 57 2.01 -18.89 2.94
C ALA A 57 2.21 -18.61 1.44
N ARG A 58 3.09 -17.68 1.06
CA ARG A 58 3.44 -17.46 -0.37
C ARG A 58 3.93 -18.75 -1.05
N ARG A 59 4.80 -19.50 -0.36
CA ARG A 59 5.33 -20.76 -0.91
C ARG A 59 4.27 -21.85 -0.98
N THR A 60 3.48 -22.02 0.08
CA THR A 60 2.50 -23.12 0.18
C THR A 60 1.27 -22.89 -0.68
N THR A 61 0.83 -21.66 -0.88
CA THR A 61 -0.30 -21.33 -1.76
C THR A 61 0.08 -21.25 -3.23
N GLY A 62 1.36 -21.04 -3.54
CA GLY A 62 1.84 -20.79 -4.90
C GLY A 62 1.52 -19.38 -5.42
N ILE A 63 0.91 -18.50 -4.60
CA ILE A 63 0.64 -17.09 -4.97
C ILE A 63 1.93 -16.31 -4.81
N THR A 64 2.65 -16.10 -5.91
CA THR A 64 3.92 -15.37 -5.92
C THR A 64 3.77 -13.88 -6.17
N GLU A 65 2.71 -13.48 -6.89
CA GLU A 65 2.42 -12.08 -7.19
C GLU A 65 1.52 -11.49 -6.10
N VAL A 66 2.14 -10.76 -5.19
CA VAL A 66 1.46 -10.10 -4.07
C VAL A 66 1.92 -8.67 -3.99
N PHE A 67 0.99 -7.75 -3.85
CA PHE A 67 1.26 -6.34 -3.66
C PHE A 67 0.32 -5.71 -2.64
N ALA A 68 0.69 -4.56 -2.11
CA ALA A 68 -0.12 -3.87 -1.14
C ALA A 68 -0.90 -2.71 -1.78
N HIS A 69 -1.98 -2.33 -1.13
CA HIS A 69 -2.63 -1.03 -1.30
C HIS A 69 -2.46 -0.22 -0.01
N SER A 70 -2.26 1.08 -0.12
CA SER A 70 -2.18 1.96 1.04
C SER A 70 -3.53 2.07 1.74
N THR A 71 -3.49 2.38 3.03
CA THR A 71 -4.73 2.63 3.79
C THR A 71 -5.44 3.90 3.29
N TYR A 72 -6.76 3.94 3.42
CA TYR A 72 -7.59 5.06 2.95
C TYR A 72 -7.35 6.38 3.69
N LEU A 73 -6.65 6.35 4.81
CA LEU A 73 -6.36 7.54 5.62
C LEU A 73 -5.28 8.43 5.00
N ILE A 74 -4.43 7.87 4.12
CA ILE A 74 -3.28 8.56 3.56
C ILE A 74 -3.73 9.47 2.43
N ASN A 75 -3.42 10.77 2.56
CA ASN A 75 -3.67 11.79 1.55
C ASN A 75 -2.41 12.65 1.39
N LEU A 76 -1.63 12.39 0.36
CA LEU A 76 -0.37 13.12 0.09
C LEU A 76 -0.59 14.51 -0.53
N ALA A 77 -1.83 14.82 -0.95
CA ALA A 77 -2.20 16.11 -1.55
C ALA A 77 -2.83 17.10 -0.57
N THR A 78 -3.02 16.70 0.71
CA THR A 78 -3.71 17.58 1.69
C THR A 78 -2.97 18.89 1.91
N PRO A 79 -3.66 20.07 1.96
CA PRO A 79 -3.03 21.34 2.24
C PRO A 79 -2.62 21.52 3.70
N ALA A 80 -3.24 20.78 4.62
CA ALA A 80 -2.97 20.87 6.05
C ALA A 80 -1.64 20.20 6.41
N GLU A 81 -0.65 20.98 6.89
CA GLU A 81 0.70 20.51 7.13
C GLU A 81 0.77 19.32 8.10
N ALA A 82 0.03 19.39 9.22
CA ALA A 82 0.01 18.31 10.20
C ALA A 82 -0.56 17.00 9.65
N GLU A 83 -1.61 17.08 8.83
CA GLU A 83 -2.19 15.91 8.15
C GLU A 83 -1.21 15.35 7.13
N TRP A 84 -0.56 16.22 6.38
CA TRP A 84 0.41 15.83 5.37
C TRP A 84 1.59 15.09 5.98
N ARG A 85 2.20 15.64 7.05
CA ARG A 85 3.28 14.98 7.79
C ARG A 85 2.85 13.59 8.26
N ARG A 86 1.67 13.50 8.85
CA ARG A 86 1.11 12.24 9.31
C ARG A 86 0.89 11.25 8.18
N ALA A 87 0.44 11.72 7.02
CA ALA A 87 0.24 10.87 5.83
C ALA A 87 1.58 10.34 5.29
N VAL A 88 2.61 11.19 5.19
CA VAL A 88 3.96 10.78 4.76
C VAL A 88 4.55 9.76 5.73
N ASP A 89 4.45 9.99 7.04
CA ASP A 89 4.96 9.05 8.06
C ASP A 89 4.23 7.70 8.01
N ALA A 90 2.90 7.73 7.87
CA ALA A 90 2.10 6.52 7.78
C ALA A 90 2.42 5.73 6.51
N PHE A 91 2.66 6.40 5.39
CA PHE A 91 3.00 5.73 4.15
C PHE A 91 4.43 5.17 4.16
N ALA A 92 5.37 5.87 4.81
CA ALA A 92 6.72 5.33 5.04
C ALA A 92 6.68 4.03 5.88
N ASP A 93 5.83 3.96 6.92
CA ASP A 93 5.60 2.72 7.68
C ASP A 93 5.05 1.60 6.80
N GLU A 94 4.09 1.89 5.94
CA GLU A 94 3.52 0.89 5.02
C GLU A 94 4.54 0.38 4.00
N LEU A 95 5.40 1.25 3.47
CA LEU A 95 6.50 0.87 2.59
C LEU A 95 7.52 -0.03 3.31
N GLY A 96 7.86 0.30 4.57
CA GLY A 96 8.74 -0.54 5.40
C GLY A 96 8.16 -1.93 5.66
N ARG A 97 6.85 -2.01 5.94
CA ARG A 97 6.14 -3.29 6.10
C ARG A 97 6.14 -4.10 4.81
N ALA A 98 5.84 -3.44 3.68
CA ALA A 98 5.86 -4.06 2.37
C ALA A 98 7.24 -4.61 2.00
N GLU A 99 8.31 -3.88 2.31
CA GLU A 99 9.70 -4.33 2.12
C GLU A 99 10.01 -5.56 2.96
N ALA A 100 9.65 -5.56 4.25
CA ALA A 100 9.86 -6.71 5.15
C ALA A 100 9.14 -7.98 4.66
N LEU A 101 7.95 -7.82 4.09
CA LEU A 101 7.16 -8.91 3.51
C LEU A 101 7.66 -9.33 2.12
N GLY A 102 8.56 -8.55 1.51
CA GLY A 102 9.09 -8.79 0.17
C GLY A 102 8.07 -8.54 -0.94
N LEU A 103 7.21 -7.53 -0.77
CA LEU A 103 6.25 -7.10 -1.79
C LEU A 103 6.95 -6.26 -2.86
N ARG A 104 6.41 -6.28 -4.09
CA ARG A 104 7.00 -5.56 -5.22
C ARG A 104 6.66 -4.07 -5.22
N PHE A 105 5.43 -3.73 -4.84
CA PHE A 105 4.97 -2.35 -4.80
C PHE A 105 3.81 -2.16 -3.82
N VAL A 106 3.58 -0.91 -3.47
CA VAL A 106 2.40 -0.44 -2.74
C VAL A 106 1.66 0.52 -3.65
N VAL A 107 0.40 0.22 -3.92
CA VAL A 107 -0.51 1.09 -4.67
C VAL A 107 -1.03 2.17 -3.73
N ILE A 108 -1.09 3.41 -4.21
CA ILE A 108 -1.64 4.54 -3.47
C ILE A 108 -2.41 5.46 -4.40
N HIS A 109 -3.59 5.91 -3.96
CA HIS A 109 -4.24 7.06 -4.58
C HIS A 109 -3.43 8.33 -4.26
N PRO A 110 -3.08 9.15 -5.26
CA PRO A 110 -2.27 10.36 -5.03
C PRO A 110 -2.84 11.28 -3.94
N GLY A 111 -4.15 11.36 -3.84
CA GLY A 111 -4.84 12.07 -2.78
C GLY A 111 -5.79 13.17 -3.30
N SER A 112 -6.32 13.95 -2.36
CA SER A 112 -7.24 15.05 -2.63
C SER A 112 -6.68 16.36 -2.12
N HIS A 113 -6.69 17.39 -2.98
CA HIS A 113 -6.23 18.74 -2.65
C HIS A 113 -7.23 19.52 -1.77
N LYS A 114 -8.38 18.95 -1.44
CA LYS A 114 -9.38 19.52 -0.51
C LYS A 114 -9.74 20.99 -0.80
N GLY A 115 -9.79 21.38 -2.07
CA GLY A 115 -10.13 22.75 -2.50
C GLY A 115 -8.94 23.72 -2.61
N SER A 116 -7.71 23.32 -2.29
CA SER A 116 -6.53 24.19 -2.45
C SER A 116 -6.07 24.37 -3.90
N GLY A 117 -6.64 23.62 -4.83
CA GLY A 117 -6.31 23.66 -6.25
C GLY A 117 -5.38 22.53 -6.69
N LEU A 118 -5.49 22.16 -7.96
CA LEU A 118 -4.79 21.02 -8.55
C LEU A 118 -3.25 21.18 -8.46
N GLU A 119 -2.73 22.35 -8.82
CA GLU A 119 -1.28 22.61 -8.79
C GLU A 119 -0.70 22.50 -7.39
N ALA A 120 -1.41 23.05 -6.39
CA ALA A 120 -1.01 22.94 -4.99
C ALA A 120 -1.02 21.47 -4.53
N GLY A 121 -2.06 20.71 -4.92
CA GLY A 121 -2.13 19.28 -4.64
C GLY A 121 -0.99 18.48 -5.26
N ILE A 122 -0.67 18.72 -6.53
CA ILE A 122 0.45 18.09 -7.22
C ILE A 122 1.78 18.42 -6.53
N SER A 123 2.00 19.68 -6.19
CA SER A 123 3.21 20.10 -5.48
C SER A 123 3.40 19.39 -4.14
N ARG A 124 2.30 19.18 -3.41
CA ARG A 124 2.32 18.43 -2.14
C ARG A 124 2.67 16.95 -2.36
N ILE A 125 2.11 16.32 -3.41
CA ILE A 125 2.42 14.93 -3.75
C ILE A 125 3.89 14.79 -4.14
N VAL A 126 4.41 15.67 -4.99
CA VAL A 126 5.83 15.66 -5.39
C VAL A 126 6.73 15.77 -4.16
N ALA A 127 6.48 16.73 -3.27
CA ALA A 127 7.25 16.88 -2.03
C ALA A 127 7.20 15.63 -1.15
N ALA A 128 6.03 14.98 -1.05
CA ALA A 128 5.88 13.73 -0.31
C ALA A 128 6.69 12.58 -0.93
N LEU A 129 6.63 12.44 -2.26
CA LEU A 129 7.36 11.39 -2.98
C LEU A 129 8.87 11.59 -2.89
N ASP A 130 9.37 12.83 -2.97
CA ASP A 130 10.79 13.15 -2.80
C ASP A 130 11.28 12.79 -1.40
N GLU A 131 10.51 13.16 -0.36
CA GLU A 131 10.84 12.80 1.03
C GLU A 131 10.82 11.28 1.23
N LEU A 132 9.81 10.59 0.71
CA LEU A 132 9.68 9.14 0.79
C LEU A 132 10.82 8.44 0.04
N ALA A 133 11.22 8.92 -1.13
CA ALA A 133 12.35 8.36 -1.89
C ALA A 133 13.66 8.40 -1.06
N GLY A 134 13.85 9.45 -0.27
CA GLY A 134 14.97 9.54 0.68
C GLY A 134 14.89 8.49 1.80
N ARG A 135 13.69 8.31 2.37
CA ARG A 135 13.44 7.39 3.50
C ARG A 135 13.56 5.91 3.12
N ILE A 136 13.13 5.54 1.90
CA ILE A 136 13.16 4.15 1.40
C ILE A 136 14.40 3.83 0.57
N ARG A 137 15.45 4.62 0.67
CA ARG A 137 16.69 4.35 -0.06
C ARG A 137 17.21 2.96 0.26
N GLY A 138 17.42 2.15 -0.79
CA GLY A 138 17.84 0.76 -0.66
C GLY A 138 16.71 -0.27 -0.57
N TYR A 139 15.45 0.16 -0.51
CA TYR A 139 14.32 -0.75 -0.60
C TYR A 139 14.11 -1.26 -2.03
N ARG A 140 13.55 -2.46 -2.16
CA ARG A 140 13.12 -3.04 -3.44
C ARG A 140 11.68 -2.72 -3.77
N VAL A 141 10.88 -2.46 -2.73
CA VAL A 141 9.48 -2.07 -2.89
C VAL A 141 9.38 -0.74 -3.63
N ARG A 142 8.40 -0.62 -4.50
CA ARG A 142 8.12 0.59 -5.31
C ARG A 142 6.78 1.18 -4.94
N ILE A 143 6.62 2.46 -5.20
CA ILE A 143 5.34 3.16 -5.11
C ILE A 143 4.66 3.07 -6.49
N ALA A 144 3.39 2.70 -6.51
CA ALA A 144 2.55 2.70 -7.70
C ALA A 144 1.39 3.69 -7.49
N LEU A 145 1.33 4.74 -8.29
CA LEU A 145 0.25 5.71 -8.24
C LEU A 145 -0.96 5.17 -9.00
N GLU A 146 -2.12 5.19 -8.37
CA GLU A 146 -3.40 4.80 -8.96
C GLU A 146 -4.28 6.03 -9.13
N ASN A 147 -4.61 6.37 -10.38
CA ASN A 147 -5.56 7.44 -10.64
C ASN A 147 -6.99 6.98 -10.33
N THR A 148 -7.75 7.93 -9.79
CA THR A 148 -9.16 7.73 -9.46
C THR A 148 -10.05 8.46 -10.45
N ALA A 149 -11.15 7.81 -10.85
CA ALA A 149 -12.10 8.42 -11.76
C ALA A 149 -12.86 9.55 -11.07
N GLY A 150 -12.55 10.81 -11.42
CA GLY A 150 -13.44 11.96 -11.30
C GLY A 150 -14.09 12.28 -9.95
N ALA A 151 -13.36 12.15 -8.85
CA ALA A 151 -13.91 12.49 -7.52
C ALA A 151 -13.63 13.95 -7.10
N GLY A 152 -13.91 14.90 -7.98
CA GLY A 152 -13.94 16.35 -7.70
C GLY A 152 -12.59 16.97 -7.30
N HIS A 153 -12.10 16.72 -6.12
CA HIS A 153 -10.85 17.31 -5.60
C HIS A 153 -9.66 16.32 -5.57
N THR A 154 -9.79 15.18 -6.23
CA THR A 154 -8.69 14.22 -6.34
C THR A 154 -7.65 14.64 -7.37
N VAL A 155 -6.41 14.22 -7.14
CA VAL A 155 -5.31 14.33 -8.09
C VAL A 155 -5.13 12.96 -8.74
N GLY A 156 -5.32 12.89 -10.05
CA GLY A 156 -5.22 11.65 -10.83
C GLY A 156 -6.40 11.38 -11.71
#